data_07de66d63ee624727a9afa6a4f3f1c1d
#
_entry.id   07de66d63ee624727a9afa6a4f3f1c1d
#
_cell.length_a   1.000
_cell.length_b   1.000
_cell.length_c   1.000
_cell.angle_alpha   90.00
_cell.angle_beta   90.00
_cell.angle_gamma   90.00
#
_symmetry.space_group_name_H-M   'P 1'
#
loop_
_entity.id
_entity.type
_entity.pdbx_description
1 polymer ?
#
loop_
_entity_poly.entity_id
_entity_poly.type
_entity_poly.pdbx_seq_one_letter_code
_entity_poly.pdbx_strand_id
1 'polypeptide(L)'
;MTNNEITKCLDKRQLSVCDNLPSGHWLSNKNNLLKFYEWNTFFRENLDMYAEIYFSFDLYPYQHLELYELNKNTLIDITGSRATAKTYIIAIFAVCKASLYPNSKIVICSATKGQSKLVVSEKIKNELMSQSPMLCREIKSIKDNQNDVIVYFRNGSTIKVLPSSENARGNRSTVTIYEENRMIDKFIIDSVISPFAIIRPVPYLKYEEYTDLVEEPTEVYISSAWYASHWMNTLIQDTYKAMLNGEKQCVIGLDYTVSLKHKIKTKNQILKDKRKFDPITFRIEYNNEMIKENTSAFFTYKMFTDNQRNKKPLYPRFDVDILSKRKNPYSVSKQQGEVRILSCDMAFAEGKHNDNSIFTCMRLIPESATYTVQSEGGTSKEISQGYRKIVSYIESIQGGDITRQAIRIKQLYEDLSCDYVVLDTRNGGLACYDLLAKIMYDESRDKEYQPWVCMNDDSIANRIKTIGALPVLFAINASQKLNSEIANEMRIALTSNMIDFLIPFNEATESTLTKIPEYMSAIDVDTQLFYEQPYLETQELINECVELTYERKEQTGLIVISEQGTNRKDRYTSVSYGVHFASLLEQDLLSDNSDYDYVPLYN
;
A
#
# COMPACT_ATOMS: atom_id res chain seq x y z
N MET A 1 4.93 6.71 -57.01
CA MET A 1 4.86 8.14 -56.65
C MET A 1 5.94 8.91 -57.36
N THR A 2 5.63 10.06 -57.90
CA THR A 2 6.62 10.99 -58.46
C THR A 2 7.39 11.68 -57.35
N ASN A 3 8.60 12.20 -57.61
CA ASN A 3 9.40 12.93 -56.62
C ASN A 3 8.64 14.10 -55.98
N ASN A 4 7.70 14.74 -56.71
CA ASN A 4 6.86 15.80 -56.21
C ASN A 4 5.77 15.33 -55.22
N GLU A 5 5.23 14.15 -55.46
CA GLU A 5 4.24 13.53 -54.56
C GLU A 5 4.90 13.09 -53.25
N ILE A 6 6.11 12.51 -53.31
CA ILE A 6 6.90 12.11 -52.15
C ILE A 6 7.30 13.32 -51.31
N THR A 7 7.69 14.41 -51.94
CA THR A 7 8.06 15.67 -51.23
C THR A 7 6.86 16.28 -50.51
N LYS A 8 5.62 16.04 -50.96
CA LYS A 8 4.40 16.49 -50.25
C LYS A 8 4.06 15.63 -49.03
N CYS A 9 4.52 14.39 -48.98
CA CYS A 9 4.29 13.45 -47.87
C CYS A 9 5.31 13.58 -46.75
N LEU A 10 6.43 14.30 -46.95
CA LEU A 10 7.49 14.49 -46.00
C LEU A 10 7.55 15.95 -45.55
N ASP A 11 7.67 16.22 -44.28
CA ASP A 11 7.87 17.56 -43.76
C ASP A 11 9.30 18.09 -44.02
N LYS A 12 9.52 19.41 -43.80
CA LYS A 12 10.81 20.05 -44.02
C LYS A 12 11.96 19.41 -43.24
N ARG A 13 11.71 18.88 -42.07
CA ARG A 13 12.73 18.24 -41.22
C ARG A 13 13.05 16.84 -41.68
N GLN A 14 12.03 16.08 -42.03
CA GLN A 14 12.20 14.76 -42.60
C GLN A 14 13.03 14.86 -43.92
N LEU A 15 12.76 15.88 -44.73
CA LEU A 15 13.54 16.16 -45.95
C LEU A 15 14.99 16.56 -45.64
N SER A 16 15.23 17.32 -44.55
CA SER A 16 16.57 17.72 -44.14
C SER A 16 17.49 16.53 -43.78
N VAL A 17 16.92 15.38 -43.44
CA VAL A 17 17.70 14.15 -43.21
C VAL A 17 18.42 13.72 -44.48
N CYS A 18 17.77 13.81 -45.64
CA CYS A 18 18.40 13.50 -46.92
C CYS A 18 19.63 14.37 -47.23
N ASP A 19 19.50 15.67 -46.88
CA ASP A 19 20.52 16.67 -47.20
C ASP A 19 21.74 16.56 -46.27
N ASN A 20 21.57 16.00 -45.08
CA ASN A 20 22.64 15.86 -44.07
C ASN A 20 23.32 14.47 -44.06
N LEU A 21 22.90 13.55 -44.88
CA LEU A 21 23.48 12.21 -44.96
C LEU A 21 24.61 12.14 -46.00
N PRO A 22 25.63 11.28 -45.79
CA PRO A 22 26.68 11.07 -46.77
C PRO A 22 26.16 10.71 -48.14
N SER A 23 26.83 11.19 -49.20
CA SER A 23 26.49 10.83 -50.58
C SER A 23 26.50 9.31 -50.76
N GLY A 24 25.44 8.76 -51.30
CA GLY A 24 25.25 7.31 -51.49
C GLY A 24 24.64 6.56 -50.34
N HIS A 25 24.33 7.22 -49.22
CA HIS A 25 23.54 6.61 -48.16
C HIS A 25 22.13 6.34 -48.66
N TRP A 26 21.57 5.14 -48.39
CA TRP A 26 20.28 4.73 -48.99
C TRP A 26 19.10 5.64 -48.59
N LEU A 27 19.14 6.25 -47.37
CA LEU A 27 18.14 7.24 -46.91
C LEU A 27 18.33 8.64 -47.52
N SER A 28 19.41 8.92 -48.25
CA SER A 28 19.51 10.16 -49.05
C SER A 28 18.55 10.18 -50.22
N ASN A 29 18.03 9.03 -50.62
CA ASN A 29 16.94 8.93 -51.56
C ASN A 29 15.58 9.18 -50.85
N LYS A 30 14.87 10.22 -51.28
CA LYS A 30 13.56 10.63 -50.71
C LYS A 30 12.51 9.51 -50.67
N ASN A 31 12.47 8.64 -51.68
CA ASN A 31 11.55 7.52 -51.71
C ASN A 31 11.89 6.47 -50.61
N ASN A 32 13.15 6.21 -50.41
CA ASN A 32 13.62 5.33 -49.33
C ASN A 32 13.34 5.94 -47.96
N LEU A 33 13.53 7.25 -47.83
CA LEU A 33 13.23 7.97 -46.60
C LEU A 33 11.72 7.89 -46.26
N LEU A 34 10.85 8.12 -47.24
CA LEU A 34 9.40 7.98 -47.07
C LEU A 34 9.04 6.57 -46.59
N LYS A 35 9.54 5.54 -47.28
CA LYS A 35 9.31 4.14 -46.90
C LYS A 35 9.80 3.84 -45.48
N PHE A 36 10.93 4.42 -45.07
CA PHE A 36 11.45 4.27 -43.72
C PHE A 36 10.52 4.90 -42.66
N TYR A 37 9.96 6.08 -42.94
CA TYR A 37 9.00 6.70 -42.05
C TYR A 37 7.69 5.93 -41.99
N GLU A 38 7.16 5.48 -43.13
CA GLU A 38 5.96 4.63 -43.18
C GLU A 38 6.16 3.34 -42.37
N TRP A 39 7.31 2.68 -42.52
CA TRP A 39 7.70 1.49 -41.79
C TRP A 39 7.81 1.77 -40.26
N ASN A 40 8.45 2.85 -39.88
CA ASN A 40 8.62 3.24 -38.49
C ASN A 40 7.27 3.57 -37.85
N THR A 41 6.41 4.33 -38.53
CA THR A 41 5.07 4.68 -38.06
C THR A 41 4.22 3.42 -37.87
N PHE A 42 4.23 2.53 -38.84
CA PHE A 42 3.50 1.27 -38.78
C PHE A 42 3.89 0.45 -37.53
N PHE A 43 5.18 0.25 -37.29
CA PHE A 43 5.63 -0.57 -36.19
C PHE A 43 5.51 0.14 -34.82
N ARG A 44 5.55 1.47 -34.78
CA ARG A 44 5.21 2.22 -33.56
C ARG A 44 3.75 2.12 -33.19
N GLU A 45 2.87 1.97 -34.17
CA GLU A 45 1.47 1.71 -33.94
C GLU A 45 1.17 0.24 -33.60
N ASN A 46 2.00 -0.70 -34.08
CA ASN A 46 1.81 -2.14 -33.98
C ASN A 46 3.07 -2.82 -33.45
N LEU A 47 3.31 -2.67 -32.14
CA LEU A 47 4.51 -3.17 -31.49
C LEU A 47 4.59 -4.71 -31.48
N ASP A 48 3.46 -5.37 -31.45
CA ASP A 48 3.31 -6.82 -31.58
C ASP A 48 3.82 -7.31 -32.95
N MET A 49 3.43 -6.63 -34.04
CA MET A 49 3.95 -6.90 -35.36
C MET A 49 5.45 -6.60 -35.49
N TYR A 50 5.97 -5.61 -34.75
CA TYR A 50 7.41 -5.36 -34.70
C TYR A 50 8.17 -6.52 -34.06
N ALA A 51 7.66 -7.04 -32.97
CA ALA A 51 8.23 -8.19 -32.26
C ALA A 51 8.28 -9.44 -33.18
N GLU A 52 7.22 -9.70 -33.93
CA GLU A 52 7.13 -10.87 -34.80
C GLU A 52 7.92 -10.69 -36.13
N ILE A 53 7.70 -9.59 -36.84
CA ILE A 53 8.28 -9.39 -38.17
C ILE A 53 9.77 -9.01 -38.12
N TYR A 54 10.13 -8.08 -37.21
CA TYR A 54 11.52 -7.57 -37.15
C TYR A 54 12.43 -8.47 -36.30
N PHE A 55 11.94 -8.91 -35.13
CA PHE A 55 12.73 -9.75 -34.24
C PHE A 55 12.51 -11.25 -34.45
N SER A 56 11.47 -11.64 -35.20
CA SER A 56 11.09 -13.03 -35.42
C SER A 56 10.72 -13.78 -34.13
N PHE A 57 10.12 -13.09 -33.17
CA PHE A 57 9.58 -13.73 -31.99
C PHE A 57 8.27 -14.41 -32.33
N ASP A 58 8.10 -15.64 -31.86
CA ASP A 58 6.85 -16.40 -32.02
C ASP A 58 5.90 -16.07 -30.86
N LEU A 59 4.77 -15.43 -31.16
CA LEU A 59 3.83 -14.91 -30.16
C LEU A 59 2.51 -15.68 -30.19
N TYR A 60 1.97 -15.96 -29.02
CA TYR A 60 0.59 -16.41 -28.91
C TYR A 60 -0.40 -15.26 -29.10
N PRO A 61 -1.65 -15.53 -29.57
CA PRO A 61 -2.65 -14.48 -29.79
C PRO A 61 -2.91 -13.56 -28.61
N TYR A 62 -2.87 -14.07 -27.37
CA TYR A 62 -3.03 -13.22 -26.19
C TYR A 62 -1.82 -12.31 -25.97
N GLN A 63 -0.62 -12.73 -26.37
CA GLN A 63 0.60 -11.90 -26.25
C GLN A 63 0.62 -10.76 -27.28
N HIS A 64 0.02 -10.95 -28.44
CA HIS A 64 -0.23 -9.84 -29.37
C HIS A 64 -1.09 -8.77 -28.71
N LEU A 65 -2.19 -9.16 -28.06
CA LEU A 65 -3.05 -8.22 -27.33
C LEU A 65 -2.30 -7.53 -26.20
N GLU A 66 -1.54 -8.28 -25.39
CA GLU A 66 -0.72 -7.68 -24.32
C GLU A 66 0.26 -6.64 -24.86
N LEU A 67 1.01 -6.95 -25.92
CA LEU A 67 1.97 -6.00 -26.52
C LEU A 67 1.29 -4.79 -27.13
N TYR A 68 0.13 -4.97 -27.76
CA TYR A 68 -0.67 -3.88 -28.31
C TYR A 68 -1.10 -2.92 -27.18
N GLU A 69 -1.69 -3.44 -26.10
CA GLU A 69 -2.14 -2.63 -24.97
C GLU A 69 -0.96 -1.98 -24.21
N LEU A 70 0.15 -2.71 -24.01
CA LEU A 70 1.38 -2.18 -23.44
C LEU A 70 1.95 -1.00 -24.24
N ASN A 71 1.69 -0.94 -25.53
CA ASN A 71 2.16 0.15 -26.39
C ASN A 71 1.23 1.37 -26.41
N LYS A 72 -0.06 1.16 -26.25
CA LYS A 72 -1.10 2.21 -26.40
C LYS A 72 -1.41 2.96 -25.12
N ASN A 73 -1.16 2.35 -23.98
CA ASN A 73 -1.51 2.90 -22.68
C ASN A 73 -0.30 3.45 -21.93
N THR A 74 -0.54 4.37 -20.99
CA THR A 74 0.48 4.97 -20.13
C THR A 74 0.58 4.29 -18.77
N LEU A 75 -0.51 3.66 -18.30
CA LEU A 75 -0.54 2.81 -17.13
C LEU A 75 -1.23 1.49 -17.45
N ILE A 76 -0.52 0.38 -17.21
CA ILE A 76 -1.02 -0.94 -17.49
C ILE A 76 -0.82 -1.84 -16.28
N ASP A 77 -1.88 -2.51 -15.84
CA ASP A 77 -1.81 -3.53 -14.80
C ASP A 77 -2.13 -4.91 -15.40
N ILE A 78 -1.17 -5.82 -15.32
CA ILE A 78 -1.32 -7.20 -15.81
C ILE A 78 -1.27 -8.16 -14.63
N THR A 79 -2.39 -8.77 -14.31
CA THR A 79 -2.44 -9.88 -13.39
C THR A 79 -2.50 -11.20 -14.15
N GLY A 80 -1.61 -12.11 -13.88
CA GLY A 80 -1.55 -13.36 -14.60
C GLY A 80 -1.19 -14.55 -13.75
N SER A 81 -1.81 -15.69 -14.04
CA SER A 81 -1.52 -16.96 -13.38
C SER A 81 -0.09 -17.45 -13.67
N ARG A 82 0.33 -18.49 -12.98
CA ARG A 82 1.56 -19.20 -13.33
C ARG A 82 1.50 -19.74 -14.74
N ALA A 83 2.63 -19.66 -15.44
CA ALA A 83 2.80 -20.10 -16.83
C ALA A 83 2.01 -19.30 -17.90
N THR A 84 1.61 -18.07 -17.63
CA THR A 84 1.13 -17.12 -18.65
C THR A 84 2.28 -16.31 -19.28
N ALA A 85 3.52 -16.71 -19.06
CA ALA A 85 4.73 -16.09 -19.62
C ALA A 85 4.90 -14.59 -19.33
N LYS A 86 4.43 -14.10 -18.16
CA LYS A 86 4.51 -12.70 -17.74
C LYS A 86 5.90 -12.07 -17.92
N THR A 87 6.93 -12.69 -17.36
CA THR A 87 8.31 -12.21 -17.47
C THR A 87 8.83 -12.18 -18.90
N TYR A 88 8.35 -13.10 -19.76
CA TYR A 88 8.72 -13.16 -21.18
C TYR A 88 8.14 -11.98 -21.96
N ILE A 89 6.85 -11.67 -21.76
CA ILE A 89 6.19 -10.57 -22.48
C ILE A 89 6.76 -9.20 -22.11
N ILE A 90 7.09 -8.96 -20.83
CA ILE A 90 7.74 -7.70 -20.43
C ILE A 90 9.17 -7.58 -20.98
N ALA A 91 9.90 -8.69 -21.13
CA ALA A 91 11.21 -8.69 -21.78
C ALA A 91 11.08 -8.32 -23.26
N ILE A 92 10.11 -8.88 -23.98
CA ILE A 92 9.81 -8.52 -25.38
C ILE A 92 9.41 -7.05 -25.48
N PHE A 93 8.47 -6.60 -24.64
CA PHE A 93 8.06 -5.21 -24.62
C PHE A 93 9.24 -4.26 -24.40
N ALA A 94 10.10 -4.56 -23.40
CA ALA A 94 11.27 -3.75 -23.10
C ALA A 94 12.25 -3.67 -24.28
N VAL A 95 12.58 -4.78 -24.95
CA VAL A 95 13.50 -4.76 -26.09
C VAL A 95 12.90 -4.08 -27.33
N CYS A 96 11.58 -4.26 -27.57
CA CYS A 96 10.89 -3.57 -28.67
C CYS A 96 10.84 -2.07 -28.46
N LYS A 97 10.47 -1.60 -27.25
CA LYS A 97 10.50 -0.17 -26.89
C LYS A 97 11.92 0.41 -26.99
N ALA A 98 12.93 -0.31 -26.45
CA ALA A 98 14.32 0.16 -26.48
C ALA A 98 14.86 0.29 -27.92
N SER A 99 14.53 -0.64 -28.81
CA SER A 99 15.04 -0.61 -30.20
C SER A 99 14.30 0.39 -31.10
N LEU A 100 12.96 0.46 -30.98
CA LEU A 100 12.12 1.27 -31.86
C LEU A 100 12.05 2.75 -31.47
N TYR A 101 12.29 3.04 -30.19
CA TYR A 101 12.24 4.40 -29.63
C TYR A 101 13.62 4.84 -29.10
N PRO A 102 14.43 5.53 -29.93
CA PRO A 102 15.80 5.93 -29.53
C PRO A 102 15.84 6.75 -28.25
N ASN A 103 16.93 6.58 -27.47
CA ASN A 103 17.15 7.22 -26.17
C ASN A 103 16.13 6.88 -25.07
N SER A 104 15.39 5.78 -25.23
CA SER A 104 14.49 5.28 -24.17
C SER A 104 15.29 4.81 -22.95
N LYS A 105 14.78 5.11 -21.76
CA LYS A 105 15.32 4.64 -20.49
C LYS A 105 14.30 3.74 -19.85
N ILE A 106 14.48 2.44 -19.96
CA ILE A 106 13.59 1.45 -19.41
C ILE A 106 14.15 0.95 -18.08
N VAL A 107 13.36 1.01 -17.03
CA VAL A 107 13.72 0.54 -15.70
C VAL A 107 12.81 -0.64 -15.33
N ILE A 108 13.42 -1.74 -14.90
CA ILE A 108 12.70 -2.91 -14.40
C ILE A 108 13.00 -3.03 -12.91
N CYS A 109 11.95 -2.95 -12.09
CA CYS A 109 12.01 -3.02 -10.65
C CYS A 109 11.27 -4.26 -10.14
N SER A 110 11.80 -4.92 -9.12
CA SER A 110 11.12 -5.95 -8.33
C SER A 110 11.55 -5.88 -6.87
N ALA A 111 10.91 -6.63 -5.99
CA ALA A 111 11.24 -6.64 -4.57
C ALA A 111 12.71 -6.98 -4.31
N THR A 112 13.26 -7.91 -5.07
CA THR A 112 14.68 -8.28 -4.99
C THR A 112 15.39 -8.09 -6.33
N LYS A 113 16.63 -7.63 -6.28
CA LYS A 113 17.46 -7.50 -7.49
C LYS A 113 17.64 -8.81 -8.24
N GLY A 114 17.64 -9.95 -7.53
CA GLY A 114 17.76 -11.27 -8.13
C GLY A 114 16.61 -11.59 -9.09
N GLN A 115 15.38 -11.26 -8.71
CA GLN A 115 14.20 -11.46 -9.56
C GLN A 115 14.26 -10.63 -10.83
N SER A 116 14.47 -9.31 -10.70
CA SER A 116 14.59 -8.43 -11.88
C SER A 116 15.79 -8.80 -12.77
N LYS A 117 16.87 -9.32 -12.19
CA LYS A 117 18.04 -9.78 -12.95
C LYS A 117 17.70 -10.92 -13.91
N LEU A 118 16.79 -11.83 -13.51
CA LEU A 118 16.35 -12.95 -14.36
C LEU A 118 15.71 -12.46 -15.67
N VAL A 119 15.02 -11.32 -15.68
CA VAL A 119 14.47 -10.74 -16.91
C VAL A 119 15.59 -10.47 -17.93
N VAL A 120 16.73 -9.96 -17.49
CA VAL A 120 17.85 -9.66 -18.40
C VAL A 120 18.68 -10.90 -18.69
N SER A 121 19.10 -11.66 -17.65
CA SER A 121 20.03 -12.78 -17.84
C SER A 121 19.35 -13.97 -18.52
N GLU A 122 18.15 -14.35 -18.07
CA GLU A 122 17.47 -15.53 -18.64
C GLU A 122 16.62 -15.16 -19.86
N LYS A 123 15.81 -14.10 -19.79
CA LYS A 123 14.90 -13.79 -20.89
C LYS A 123 15.60 -13.05 -22.02
N ILE A 124 16.25 -11.92 -21.76
CA ILE A 124 16.84 -11.14 -22.86
C ILE A 124 18.08 -11.86 -23.41
N LYS A 125 19.07 -12.19 -22.55
CA LYS A 125 20.36 -12.70 -22.98
C LYS A 125 20.30 -14.15 -23.46
N ASN A 126 19.70 -15.06 -22.69
CA ASN A 126 19.73 -16.48 -23.00
C ASN A 126 18.62 -16.87 -24.00
N GLU A 127 17.42 -16.30 -23.89
CA GLU A 127 16.26 -16.70 -24.65
C GLU A 127 16.04 -15.81 -25.90
N LEU A 128 15.78 -14.50 -25.76
CA LEU A 128 15.44 -13.64 -26.89
C LEU A 128 16.61 -13.41 -27.87
N MET A 129 17.82 -13.23 -27.37
CA MET A 129 18.99 -13.08 -28.26
C MET A 129 19.32 -14.35 -29.02
N SER A 130 19.03 -15.54 -28.47
CA SER A 130 19.24 -16.81 -29.18
C SER A 130 18.24 -17.01 -30.33
N GLN A 131 17.03 -16.43 -30.20
CA GLN A 131 15.96 -16.52 -31.19
C GLN A 131 16.11 -15.45 -32.29
N SER A 132 16.66 -14.28 -31.96
CA SER A 132 16.68 -13.12 -32.85
C SER A 132 18.08 -12.59 -33.16
N PRO A 133 18.64 -12.87 -34.37
CA PRO A 133 19.87 -12.24 -34.82
C PRO A 133 19.76 -10.71 -34.94
N MET A 134 18.53 -10.19 -35.19
CA MET A 134 18.30 -8.74 -35.27
C MET A 134 18.43 -8.09 -33.90
N LEU A 135 17.92 -8.73 -32.82
CA LEU A 135 18.13 -8.23 -31.47
C LEU A 135 19.61 -8.17 -31.08
N CYS A 136 20.40 -9.17 -31.49
CA CYS A 136 21.84 -9.15 -31.29
C CYS A 136 22.53 -7.97 -31.99
N ARG A 137 22.01 -7.51 -33.14
CA ARG A 137 22.50 -6.33 -33.86
C ARG A 137 22.12 -5.02 -33.18
N GLU A 138 20.92 -4.93 -32.60
CA GLU A 138 20.45 -3.75 -31.88
C GLU A 138 21.17 -3.54 -30.55
N ILE A 139 21.52 -4.61 -29.84
CA ILE A 139 22.24 -4.54 -28.58
C ILE A 139 23.72 -4.19 -28.82
N LYS A 140 24.19 -3.13 -28.16
CA LYS A 140 25.59 -2.71 -28.16
C LYS A 140 26.43 -3.53 -27.19
N SER A 141 25.94 -3.68 -25.95
CA SER A 141 26.61 -4.43 -24.88
C SER A 141 25.64 -4.72 -23.73
N ILE A 142 25.97 -5.74 -22.97
CA ILE A 142 25.26 -6.09 -21.73
C ILE A 142 26.28 -6.04 -20.58
N LYS A 143 25.99 -5.22 -19.57
CA LYS A 143 26.69 -5.24 -18.29
C LYS A 143 25.88 -6.08 -17.32
N ASP A 144 26.43 -7.20 -16.88
CA ASP A 144 25.75 -8.17 -16.00
C ASP A 144 26.70 -8.58 -14.87
N ASN A 145 26.80 -7.71 -13.85
CA ASN A 145 27.61 -7.96 -12.65
C ASN A 145 26.74 -7.90 -11.38
N GLN A 146 27.35 -8.12 -10.22
CA GLN A 146 26.65 -8.07 -8.94
C GLN A 146 26.02 -6.70 -8.67
N ASN A 147 26.66 -5.61 -9.10
CA ASN A 147 26.21 -4.26 -8.78
C ASN A 147 25.29 -3.65 -9.83
N ASP A 148 25.51 -3.97 -11.13
CA ASP A 148 24.76 -3.36 -12.24
C ASP A 148 24.33 -4.42 -13.25
N VAL A 149 23.07 -4.35 -13.66
CA VAL A 149 22.54 -5.11 -14.78
C VAL A 149 21.90 -4.12 -15.75
N ILE A 150 22.59 -3.90 -16.88
CA ILE A 150 22.20 -2.88 -17.86
C ILE A 150 22.42 -3.43 -19.27
N VAL A 151 21.39 -3.35 -20.10
CA VAL A 151 21.49 -3.59 -21.55
C VAL A 151 21.60 -2.25 -22.27
N TYR A 152 22.63 -2.07 -23.06
CA TYR A 152 22.86 -0.87 -23.87
C TYR A 152 22.51 -1.16 -25.32
N PHE A 153 21.68 -0.32 -25.92
CA PHE A 153 21.32 -0.38 -27.33
C PHE A 153 22.16 0.60 -28.14
N ARG A 154 22.32 0.33 -29.46
CA ARG A 154 23.11 1.19 -30.36
C ARG A 154 22.45 2.55 -30.61
N ASN A 155 21.13 2.65 -30.47
CA ASN A 155 20.37 3.89 -30.61
C ASN A 155 20.35 4.77 -29.35
N GLY A 156 21.18 4.46 -28.34
CA GLY A 156 21.28 5.20 -27.08
C GLY A 156 20.30 4.78 -26.00
N SER A 157 19.40 3.85 -26.27
CA SER A 157 18.47 3.32 -25.30
C SER A 157 19.13 2.39 -24.29
N THR A 158 18.53 2.27 -23.09
CA THR A 158 19.02 1.38 -22.04
C THR A 158 17.87 0.65 -21.36
N ILE A 159 18.10 -0.61 -20.99
CA ILE A 159 17.25 -1.36 -20.05
C ILE A 159 18.07 -1.57 -18.78
N LYS A 160 17.62 -1.05 -17.66
CA LYS A 160 18.31 -1.12 -16.36
C LYS A 160 17.47 -1.84 -15.34
N VAL A 161 18.10 -2.75 -14.60
CA VAL A 161 17.45 -3.46 -13.48
C VAL A 161 17.81 -2.78 -12.18
N LEU A 162 16.79 -2.51 -11.36
CA LEU A 162 16.95 -1.90 -10.04
C LEU A 162 16.18 -2.70 -8.97
N PRO A 163 16.73 -2.83 -7.76
CA PRO A 163 15.94 -3.29 -6.63
C PRO A 163 14.98 -2.18 -6.19
N SER A 164 13.78 -2.56 -5.74
CA SER A 164 12.82 -1.61 -5.16
C SER A 164 13.27 -1.24 -3.74
N SER A 165 14.13 -0.24 -3.64
CA SER A 165 14.70 0.25 -2.38
C SER A 165 15.04 1.73 -2.45
N GLU A 166 15.22 2.37 -1.32
CA GLU A 166 15.67 3.75 -1.17
C GLU A 166 16.94 4.08 -2.00
N ASN A 167 17.83 3.10 -2.15
CA ASN A 167 19.09 3.27 -2.90
C ASN A 167 18.85 3.41 -4.42
N ALA A 168 17.65 3.19 -4.91
CA ALA A 168 17.31 3.39 -6.31
C ALA A 168 17.13 4.87 -6.70
N ARG A 169 17.09 5.79 -5.73
CA ARG A 169 16.93 7.25 -5.99
C ARG A 169 17.91 7.78 -7.03
N GLY A 170 17.48 8.80 -7.79
CA GLY A 170 18.31 9.47 -8.80
C GLY A 170 18.31 8.84 -10.19
N ASN A 171 17.62 7.73 -10.40
CA ASN A 171 17.42 7.18 -11.73
C ASN A 171 16.35 7.99 -12.51
N ARG A 172 16.25 7.74 -13.80
CA ARG A 172 15.22 8.33 -14.69
C ARG A 172 14.72 7.24 -15.62
N SER A 173 13.42 7.23 -15.90
CA SER A 173 12.79 6.25 -16.79
C SER A 173 11.78 6.89 -17.73
N THR A 174 11.72 6.40 -18.95
CA THR A 174 10.63 6.64 -19.91
C THR A 174 9.59 5.54 -19.85
N VAL A 175 10.01 4.37 -19.37
CA VAL A 175 9.17 3.20 -19.09
C VAL A 175 9.63 2.59 -17.77
N THR A 176 8.73 2.40 -16.85
CA THR A 176 8.99 1.71 -15.58
C THR A 176 8.15 0.44 -15.53
N ILE A 177 8.79 -0.68 -15.26
CA ILE A 177 8.15 -2.00 -15.14
C ILE A 177 8.33 -2.47 -13.70
N TYR A 178 7.23 -2.71 -13.01
CA TYR A 178 7.17 -3.25 -11.66
C TYR A 178 6.85 -4.74 -11.73
N GLU A 179 7.89 -5.59 -11.74
CA GLU A 179 7.73 -7.05 -11.80
C GLU A 179 7.47 -7.61 -10.41
N GLU A 180 6.49 -8.51 -10.32
CA GLU A 180 5.95 -9.06 -9.07
C GLU A 180 5.62 -7.92 -8.08
N ASN A 181 4.86 -6.91 -8.56
CA ASN A 181 4.52 -5.69 -7.83
C ASN A 181 3.84 -5.96 -6.48
N ARG A 182 3.15 -7.09 -6.31
CA ARG A 182 2.58 -7.53 -5.03
C ARG A 182 3.61 -7.66 -3.90
N MET A 183 4.90 -7.82 -4.24
CA MET A 183 6.00 -7.96 -3.28
C MET A 183 6.75 -6.65 -3.05
N ILE A 184 6.37 -5.57 -3.72
CA ILE A 184 7.00 -4.26 -3.61
C ILE A 184 6.22 -3.41 -2.61
N ASP A 185 6.92 -2.74 -1.72
CA ASP A 185 6.33 -1.77 -0.79
C ASP A 185 5.77 -0.58 -1.58
N LYS A 186 4.49 -0.25 -1.32
CA LYS A 186 3.82 0.88 -1.98
C LYS A 186 4.54 2.20 -1.72
N PHE A 187 5.05 2.41 -0.52
CA PHE A 187 5.82 3.62 -0.19
C PHE A 187 7.05 3.77 -1.10
N ILE A 188 7.76 2.68 -1.40
CA ILE A 188 8.91 2.70 -2.31
C ILE A 188 8.48 3.01 -3.75
N ILE A 189 7.33 2.48 -4.19
CA ILE A 189 6.78 2.83 -5.50
C ILE A 189 6.53 4.33 -5.56
N ASP A 190 5.73 4.87 -4.65
CA ASP A 190 5.23 6.24 -4.72
C ASP A 190 6.35 7.28 -4.45
N SER A 191 7.22 7.01 -3.47
CA SER A 191 8.22 8.01 -3.02
C SER A 191 9.57 7.93 -3.71
N VAL A 192 9.92 6.76 -4.29
CA VAL A 192 11.26 6.53 -4.86
C VAL A 192 11.22 6.29 -6.35
N ILE A 193 10.32 5.37 -6.83
CA ILE A 193 10.40 4.87 -8.20
C ILE A 193 9.52 5.69 -9.15
N SER A 194 8.27 5.99 -8.82
CA SER A 194 7.39 6.81 -9.67
C SER A 194 7.99 8.17 -10.04
N PRO A 195 8.75 8.86 -9.15
CA PRO A 195 9.48 10.08 -9.52
C PRO A 195 10.59 9.90 -10.56
N PHE A 196 10.91 8.68 -11.04
CA PHE A 196 11.86 8.48 -12.15
C PHE A 196 11.27 8.92 -13.48
N ALA A 197 9.95 8.96 -13.60
CA ALA A 197 9.23 9.21 -14.83
C ALA A 197 9.66 10.52 -15.51
N ILE A 198 10.15 10.41 -16.74
CA ILE A 198 10.51 11.54 -17.59
C ILE A 198 10.02 11.31 -19.02
N ILE A 199 9.76 12.40 -19.71
CA ILE A 199 9.52 12.39 -21.14
C ILE A 199 10.81 11.93 -21.87
N ARG A 200 10.65 11.13 -22.92
CA ARG A 200 11.77 10.68 -23.72
C ARG A 200 12.51 11.88 -24.34
N PRO A 201 13.84 12.02 -24.10
CA PRO A 201 14.59 13.18 -24.61
C PRO A 201 14.80 13.05 -26.11
N VAL A 202 14.10 13.88 -26.88
CA VAL A 202 14.24 13.99 -28.34
C VAL A 202 14.46 15.44 -28.75
N PRO A 203 15.34 15.71 -29.74
CA PRO A 203 15.74 17.07 -30.09
C PRO A 203 14.59 17.99 -30.54
N TYR A 204 13.55 17.43 -31.18
CA TYR A 204 12.43 18.21 -31.72
C TYR A 204 11.48 18.77 -30.65
N LEU A 205 11.49 18.25 -29.42
CA LEU A 205 10.69 18.79 -28.30
C LEU A 205 11.07 20.23 -27.88
N LYS A 206 12.15 20.77 -28.42
CA LYS A 206 12.53 22.17 -28.22
C LYS A 206 11.64 23.16 -28.96
N TYR A 207 10.76 22.69 -29.84
CA TYR A 207 9.93 23.51 -30.70
C TYR A 207 8.45 23.32 -30.35
N GLU A 208 7.75 24.41 -30.10
CA GLU A 208 6.34 24.41 -29.67
C GLU A 208 5.40 23.67 -30.63
N GLU A 209 5.68 23.71 -31.94
CA GLU A 209 4.91 23.03 -32.98
C GLU A 209 4.89 21.51 -32.90
N TYR A 210 5.67 20.91 -31.96
CA TYR A 210 5.76 19.45 -31.78
C TYR A 210 5.39 19.00 -30.35
N THR A 211 4.72 19.85 -29.58
CA THR A 211 4.26 19.53 -28.23
C THR A 211 3.30 18.34 -28.20
N ASP A 212 2.50 18.18 -29.24
CA ASP A 212 1.56 17.05 -29.42
C ASP A 212 2.26 15.71 -29.71
N LEU A 213 3.57 15.73 -30.04
CA LEU A 213 4.37 14.52 -30.24
C LEU A 213 5.09 14.06 -28.95
N VAL A 214 4.81 14.69 -27.83
CA VAL A 214 5.34 14.28 -26.53
C VAL A 214 4.80 12.89 -26.18
N GLU A 215 5.71 11.97 -25.91
CA GLU A 215 5.36 10.64 -25.41
C GLU A 215 5.35 10.70 -23.88
N GLU A 216 4.20 10.40 -23.28
CA GLU A 216 4.07 10.26 -21.83
C GLU A 216 4.87 9.05 -21.32
N PRO A 217 5.45 9.13 -20.12
CA PRO A 217 6.11 7.98 -19.52
C PRO A 217 5.09 6.85 -19.26
N THR A 218 5.54 5.61 -19.41
CA THR A 218 4.70 4.43 -19.24
C THR A 218 5.05 3.71 -17.95
N GLU A 219 4.04 3.32 -17.18
CA GLU A 219 4.16 2.45 -16.00
C GLU A 219 3.46 1.12 -16.25
N VAL A 220 4.16 0.02 -16.00
CA VAL A 220 3.66 -1.34 -16.18
C VAL A 220 3.76 -2.07 -14.85
N TYR A 221 2.62 -2.45 -14.31
CA TYR A 221 2.51 -3.29 -13.12
C TYR A 221 2.20 -4.72 -13.55
N ILE A 222 3.00 -5.69 -13.10
CA ILE A 222 2.79 -7.08 -13.48
C ILE A 222 3.06 -8.03 -12.33
N SER A 223 2.08 -8.90 -12.02
CA SER A 223 2.14 -9.85 -10.91
C SER A 223 1.14 -11.01 -11.11
N SER A 224 1.14 -11.94 -10.17
CA SER A 224 -0.01 -12.82 -9.92
C SER A 224 -1.00 -12.11 -9.00
N ALA A 225 -2.24 -12.58 -8.93
CA ALA A 225 -3.24 -12.11 -7.97
C ALA A 225 -2.73 -12.22 -6.51
N TRP A 226 -3.36 -11.53 -5.60
CA TRP A 226 -3.02 -11.53 -4.18
C TRP A 226 -4.26 -11.37 -3.31
N TYR A 227 -4.11 -10.91 -2.07
CA TYR A 227 -5.24 -10.61 -1.19
C TYR A 227 -5.93 -9.30 -1.61
N ALA A 228 -7.25 -9.27 -1.51
CA ALA A 228 -8.06 -8.11 -1.90
C ALA A 228 -7.84 -6.87 -1.00
N SER A 229 -7.32 -7.06 0.20
CA SER A 229 -6.89 -5.98 1.11
C SER A 229 -5.60 -5.29 0.67
N HIS A 230 -4.82 -5.89 -0.22
CA HIS A 230 -3.53 -5.35 -0.65
C HIS A 230 -3.71 -4.13 -1.58
N TRP A 231 -2.78 -3.16 -1.49
CA TRP A 231 -2.80 -1.92 -2.30
C TRP A 231 -2.91 -2.16 -3.83
N MET A 232 -2.35 -3.27 -4.30
CA MET A 232 -2.44 -3.69 -5.70
C MET A 232 -3.90 -3.84 -6.17
N ASN A 233 -4.80 -4.32 -5.32
CA ASN A 233 -6.21 -4.45 -5.67
C ASN A 233 -6.88 -3.08 -5.87
N THR A 234 -6.55 -2.10 -5.05
CA THR A 234 -7.01 -0.71 -5.22
C THR A 234 -6.51 -0.14 -6.55
N LEU A 235 -5.21 -0.32 -6.85
CA LEU A 235 -4.64 0.11 -8.13
C LEU A 235 -5.38 -0.50 -9.32
N ILE A 236 -5.63 -1.82 -9.30
CA ILE A 236 -6.39 -2.52 -10.36
C ILE A 236 -7.78 -1.92 -10.54
N GLN A 237 -8.50 -1.67 -9.44
CA GLN A 237 -9.85 -1.11 -9.48
C GLN A 237 -9.86 0.32 -10.05
N ASP A 238 -8.92 1.16 -9.66
CA ASP A 238 -8.83 2.54 -10.12
C ASP A 238 -8.38 2.60 -11.58
N THR A 239 -7.40 1.78 -11.98
CA THR A 239 -7.00 1.62 -13.39
C THR A 239 -8.16 1.11 -14.24
N TYR A 240 -8.96 0.17 -13.73
CA TYR A 240 -10.14 -0.33 -14.45
C TYR A 240 -11.22 0.74 -14.62
N LYS A 241 -11.47 1.57 -13.61
CA LYS A 241 -12.38 2.71 -13.72
C LYS A 241 -11.89 3.73 -14.76
N ALA A 242 -10.60 4.08 -14.72
CA ALA A 242 -9.98 4.97 -15.69
C ALA A 242 -10.07 4.41 -17.14
N MET A 243 -9.81 3.11 -17.31
CA MET A 243 -9.99 2.41 -18.59
C MET A 243 -11.44 2.53 -19.11
N LEU A 244 -12.44 2.36 -18.25
CA LEU A 244 -13.86 2.51 -18.62
C LEU A 244 -14.21 3.96 -18.98
N ASN A 245 -13.52 4.94 -18.41
CA ASN A 245 -13.66 6.35 -18.76
C ASN A 245 -12.96 6.74 -20.07
N GLY A 246 -12.27 5.80 -20.72
CA GLY A 246 -11.55 6.05 -21.97
C GLY A 246 -10.17 6.70 -21.79
N GLU A 247 -9.62 6.67 -20.60
CA GLU A 247 -8.24 7.09 -20.33
C GLU A 247 -7.24 6.08 -20.90
N LYS A 248 -6.00 6.51 -21.13
CA LYS A 248 -4.92 5.63 -21.62
C LYS A 248 -4.40 4.70 -20.52
N GLN A 249 -5.30 3.91 -19.97
CA GLN A 249 -5.02 2.94 -18.93
C GLN A 249 -5.67 1.60 -19.29
N CYS A 250 -5.06 0.49 -18.87
CA CYS A 250 -5.54 -0.84 -19.19
C CYS A 250 -5.29 -1.84 -18.05
N VAL A 251 -6.27 -2.73 -17.83
CA VAL A 251 -6.16 -3.87 -16.92
C VAL A 251 -6.32 -5.16 -17.70
N ILE A 252 -5.37 -6.09 -17.56
CA ILE A 252 -5.42 -7.41 -18.19
C ILE A 252 -5.35 -8.48 -17.09
N GLY A 253 -6.34 -9.38 -17.07
CA GLY A 253 -6.37 -10.54 -16.18
C GLY A 253 -6.28 -11.86 -16.95
N LEU A 254 -5.31 -12.72 -16.63
CA LEU A 254 -5.07 -14.00 -17.30
C LEU A 254 -5.06 -15.15 -16.28
N ASP A 255 -6.02 -16.05 -16.36
CA ASP A 255 -6.05 -17.28 -15.57
C ASP A 255 -5.29 -18.44 -16.25
N TYR A 256 -5.22 -19.59 -15.59
CA TYR A 256 -4.51 -20.76 -16.10
C TYR A 256 -5.14 -21.37 -17.37
N THR A 257 -6.39 -21.03 -17.72
CA THR A 257 -7.05 -21.55 -18.92
C THR A 257 -6.34 -21.07 -20.19
N VAL A 258 -5.74 -19.88 -20.14
CA VAL A 258 -4.90 -19.34 -21.23
C VAL A 258 -3.71 -20.27 -21.47
N SER A 259 -3.01 -20.71 -20.44
CA SER A 259 -1.87 -21.63 -20.60
C SER A 259 -2.28 -23.02 -21.10
N LEU A 260 -3.49 -23.48 -20.76
CA LEU A 260 -4.05 -24.72 -21.31
C LEU A 260 -4.43 -24.57 -22.79
N LYS A 261 -5.12 -23.47 -23.15
CA LYS A 261 -5.57 -23.19 -24.53
C LYS A 261 -4.38 -23.14 -25.48
N HIS A 262 -3.29 -22.53 -25.07
CA HIS A 262 -2.09 -22.36 -25.88
C HIS A 262 -1.04 -23.47 -25.66
N LYS A 263 -1.41 -24.56 -24.97
CA LYS A 263 -0.55 -25.74 -24.73
C LYS A 263 0.78 -25.46 -24.03
N ILE A 264 0.84 -24.36 -23.28
CA ILE A 264 2.00 -24.00 -22.44
C ILE A 264 2.10 -24.96 -21.25
N LYS A 265 0.93 -25.36 -20.70
CA LYS A 265 0.80 -26.43 -19.71
C LYS A 265 -0.20 -27.48 -20.16
N THR A 266 0.00 -28.73 -19.72
CA THR A 266 -0.97 -29.81 -19.94
C THR A 266 -1.99 -29.84 -18.80
N LYS A 267 -3.19 -30.37 -19.09
CA LYS A 267 -4.22 -30.60 -18.05
C LYS A 267 -3.71 -31.44 -16.88
N ASN A 268 -2.89 -32.44 -17.17
CA ASN A 268 -2.32 -33.31 -16.13
C ASN A 268 -1.34 -32.57 -15.22
N GLN A 269 -0.55 -31.62 -15.75
CA GLN A 269 0.31 -30.76 -14.93
C GLN A 269 -0.52 -29.86 -14.00
N ILE A 270 -1.58 -29.22 -14.52
CA ILE A 270 -2.47 -28.40 -13.69
C ILE A 270 -3.16 -29.24 -12.60
N LEU A 271 -3.63 -30.44 -12.90
CA LEU A 271 -4.23 -31.33 -11.91
C LEU A 271 -3.23 -31.78 -10.84
N LYS A 272 -1.97 -32.04 -11.23
CA LYS A 272 -0.88 -32.35 -10.29
C LYS A 272 -0.60 -31.15 -9.38
N ASP A 273 -0.51 -29.96 -9.95
CA ASP A 273 -0.27 -28.73 -9.19
C ASP A 273 -1.44 -28.44 -8.25
N LYS A 274 -2.69 -28.64 -8.69
CA LYS A 274 -3.90 -28.49 -7.85
C LYS A 274 -3.92 -29.42 -6.62
N ARG A 275 -3.33 -30.60 -6.75
CA ARG A 275 -3.20 -31.54 -5.62
C ARG A 275 -2.05 -31.19 -4.67
N LYS A 276 -1.02 -30.48 -5.18
CA LYS A 276 0.17 -30.10 -4.45
C LYS A 276 -0.01 -28.83 -3.64
N PHE A 277 -0.73 -27.85 -4.18
CA PHE A 277 -0.95 -26.58 -3.54
C PHE A 277 -2.21 -26.60 -2.66
N ASP A 278 -2.19 -25.84 -1.57
CA ASP A 278 -3.40 -25.58 -0.81
C ASP A 278 -4.44 -24.82 -1.69
N PRO A 279 -5.73 -24.90 -1.35
CA PRO A 279 -6.80 -24.30 -2.16
C PRO A 279 -6.65 -22.79 -2.40
N ILE A 280 -6.13 -22.04 -1.41
CA ILE A 280 -5.95 -20.58 -1.51
C ILE A 280 -4.81 -20.25 -2.47
N THR A 281 -3.66 -20.88 -2.27
CA THR A 281 -2.52 -20.71 -3.18
C THR A 281 -2.90 -21.09 -4.61
N PHE A 282 -3.70 -22.13 -4.82
CA PHE A 282 -4.14 -22.49 -6.16
C PHE A 282 -5.06 -21.41 -6.77
N ARG A 283 -5.97 -20.82 -5.99
CA ARG A 283 -6.84 -19.71 -6.44
C ARG A 283 -6.01 -18.47 -6.83
N ILE A 284 -5.03 -18.11 -6.03
CA ILE A 284 -4.11 -16.98 -6.30
C ILE A 284 -3.28 -17.24 -7.55
N GLU A 285 -2.54 -18.35 -7.57
CA GLU A 285 -1.47 -18.59 -8.52
C GLU A 285 -1.95 -19.18 -9.86
N TYR A 286 -3.15 -19.79 -9.90
CA TYR A 286 -3.70 -20.42 -11.09
C TYR A 286 -5.01 -19.79 -11.58
N ASN A 287 -5.98 -19.56 -10.68
CA ASN A 287 -7.24 -18.93 -11.09
C ASN A 287 -7.09 -17.40 -11.24
N ASN A 288 -5.98 -16.81 -10.81
CA ASN A 288 -5.78 -15.37 -10.80
C ASN A 288 -6.88 -14.61 -10.02
N GLU A 289 -7.30 -15.20 -8.90
CA GLU A 289 -8.36 -14.64 -8.05
C GLU A 289 -7.78 -13.78 -6.93
N MET A 290 -8.30 -12.57 -6.75
CA MET A 290 -8.07 -11.76 -5.56
C MET A 290 -8.83 -12.37 -4.38
N ILE A 291 -8.10 -12.83 -3.37
CA ILE A 291 -8.67 -13.54 -2.22
C ILE A 291 -9.18 -12.54 -1.19
N LYS A 292 -10.47 -12.52 -0.96
CA LYS A 292 -11.12 -11.66 0.04
C LYS A 292 -10.94 -12.17 1.48
N GLU A 293 -10.62 -13.44 1.67
CA GLU A 293 -10.47 -14.06 2.97
C GLU A 293 -9.24 -14.94 3.00
N ASN A 294 -8.40 -14.73 4.01
CA ASN A 294 -7.40 -15.71 4.41
C ASN A 294 -8.06 -16.66 5.40
N THR A 295 -8.44 -17.87 4.97
CA THR A 295 -9.11 -18.87 5.83
C THR A 295 -8.21 -19.37 6.97
N SER A 296 -6.93 -19.11 6.93
CA SER A 296 -5.94 -19.37 8.00
C SER A 296 -5.55 -18.11 8.78
N ALA A 297 -6.08 -16.92 8.43
CA ALA A 297 -5.81 -15.72 9.18
C ALA A 297 -6.55 -15.73 10.52
N PHE A 298 -5.89 -15.21 11.55
CA PHE A 298 -6.53 -15.02 12.86
C PHE A 298 -7.65 -13.99 12.78
N PHE A 299 -7.44 -12.95 11.98
CA PHE A 299 -8.43 -11.92 11.65
C PHE A 299 -8.79 -11.99 10.17
N THR A 300 -10.08 -12.11 9.85
CA THR A 300 -10.56 -12.13 8.46
C THR A 300 -11.04 -10.74 8.03
N TYR A 301 -10.93 -10.42 6.75
CA TYR A 301 -11.43 -9.15 6.21
C TYR A 301 -12.92 -8.94 6.53
N LYS A 302 -13.70 -10.02 6.48
CA LYS A 302 -15.13 -9.99 6.80
C LYS A 302 -15.41 -9.52 8.23
N MET A 303 -14.59 -9.92 9.22
CA MET A 303 -14.75 -9.47 10.61
C MET A 303 -14.66 -7.94 10.73
N PHE A 304 -13.86 -7.28 9.90
CA PHE A 304 -13.76 -5.82 9.89
C PHE A 304 -14.87 -5.16 9.08
N THR A 305 -15.17 -5.65 7.88
CA THR A 305 -16.21 -5.05 7.02
C THR A 305 -17.60 -5.11 7.64
N ASP A 306 -17.92 -6.16 8.37
CA ASP A 306 -19.17 -6.27 9.12
C ASP A 306 -19.26 -5.22 10.27
N ASN A 307 -18.13 -4.65 10.67
CA ASN A 307 -17.98 -3.67 11.74
C ASN A 307 -17.60 -2.26 11.27
N GLN A 308 -17.50 -2.00 9.97
CA GLN A 308 -17.28 -0.65 9.40
C GLN A 308 -18.59 0.14 9.35
N ARG A 309 -19.04 0.64 10.51
CA ARG A 309 -20.34 1.30 10.68
C ARG A 309 -20.25 2.75 11.12
N ASN A 310 -19.09 3.17 11.65
CA ASN A 310 -18.91 4.53 12.13
C ASN A 310 -18.70 5.51 10.96
N LYS A 311 -19.58 6.50 10.81
CA LYS A 311 -19.51 7.53 9.76
C LYS A 311 -18.81 8.81 10.22
N LYS A 312 -18.64 8.98 11.54
CA LYS A 312 -18.15 10.24 12.13
C LYS A 312 -16.85 10.03 12.89
N PRO A 313 -15.71 10.32 12.28
CA PRO A 313 -14.45 10.36 13.01
C PRO A 313 -14.44 11.50 14.03
N LEU A 314 -13.55 11.42 14.99
CA LEU A 314 -13.14 12.55 15.80
C LEU A 314 -11.95 13.23 15.10
N TYR A 315 -11.88 14.55 15.19
CA TYR A 315 -10.76 15.30 14.67
C TYR A 315 -10.09 16.11 15.79
N PRO A 316 -8.77 16.08 15.90
CA PRO A 316 -8.04 16.99 16.78
C PRO A 316 -8.20 18.42 16.28
N ARG A 317 -7.87 19.39 17.14
CA ARG A 317 -7.95 20.82 16.81
C ARG A 317 -6.68 21.25 16.06
N PHE A 318 -6.84 22.15 15.11
CA PHE A 318 -5.72 22.85 14.53
C PHE A 318 -5.11 23.84 15.56
N ASP A 319 -3.79 23.95 15.59
CA ASP A 319 -3.10 24.85 16.50
C ASP A 319 -3.53 26.31 16.30
N VAL A 320 -3.77 26.72 15.05
CA VAL A 320 -4.29 28.05 14.71
C VAL A 320 -5.66 28.32 15.33
N ASP A 321 -6.55 27.30 15.37
CA ASP A 321 -7.87 27.44 15.99
C ASP A 321 -7.80 27.53 17.50
N ILE A 322 -6.82 26.88 18.13
CA ILE A 322 -6.57 26.96 19.56
C ILE A 322 -6.07 28.36 19.93
N LEU A 323 -5.05 28.85 19.23
CA LEU A 323 -4.49 30.19 19.43
C LEU A 323 -5.54 31.30 19.21
N SER A 324 -6.42 31.12 18.21
CA SER A 324 -7.53 32.04 17.92
C SER A 324 -8.77 31.82 18.79
N LYS A 325 -8.73 30.87 19.74
CA LYS A 325 -9.85 30.48 20.62
C LYS A 325 -11.13 30.08 19.90
N ARG A 326 -11.02 29.57 18.68
CA ARG A 326 -12.16 29.03 17.92
C ARG A 326 -12.61 27.71 18.50
N LYS A 327 -13.93 27.46 18.47
CA LYS A 327 -14.48 26.15 18.84
C LYS A 327 -14.18 25.13 17.74
N ASN A 328 -13.87 23.89 18.12
CA ASN A 328 -13.78 22.79 17.18
C ASN A 328 -15.17 22.47 16.59
N PRO A 329 -15.44 22.74 15.31
CA PRO A 329 -16.74 22.48 14.71
C PRO A 329 -17.05 20.98 14.62
N TYR A 330 -16.01 20.12 14.70
CA TYR A 330 -16.11 18.67 14.60
C TYR A 330 -16.05 17.97 15.96
N SER A 331 -16.13 18.74 17.06
CA SER A 331 -16.20 18.16 18.39
C SER A 331 -17.49 17.36 18.56
N VAL A 332 -17.36 16.12 19.00
CA VAL A 332 -18.50 15.27 19.34
C VAL A 332 -18.63 15.28 20.85
N SER A 333 -19.75 15.79 21.37
CA SER A 333 -20.05 15.76 22.80
C SER A 333 -20.14 14.32 23.31
N LYS A 334 -19.63 14.07 24.51
CA LYS A 334 -19.76 12.77 25.15
C LYS A 334 -21.24 12.46 25.44
N GLN A 335 -21.62 11.21 25.23
CA GLN A 335 -22.89 10.67 25.68
C GLN A 335 -22.83 10.38 27.19
N GLN A 336 -23.99 10.17 27.80
CA GLN A 336 -24.03 9.79 29.20
C GLN A 336 -23.32 8.44 29.42
N GLY A 337 -22.35 8.41 30.33
CA GLY A 337 -21.55 7.22 30.60
C GLY A 337 -20.48 6.90 29.55
N GLU A 338 -20.30 7.72 28.52
CA GLU A 338 -19.25 7.52 27.53
C GLU A 338 -17.85 7.74 28.13
N VAL A 339 -16.97 6.77 27.95
CA VAL A 339 -15.55 6.85 28.28
C VAL A 339 -14.75 6.91 26.98
N ARG A 340 -13.72 7.75 26.90
CA ARG A 340 -12.79 7.83 25.77
C ARG A 340 -11.39 7.46 26.16
N ILE A 341 -10.79 6.58 25.38
CA ILE A 341 -9.44 6.06 25.60
C ILE A 341 -8.54 6.52 24.46
N LEU A 342 -7.35 7.00 24.79
CA LEU A 342 -6.26 7.20 23.85
C LEU A 342 -5.24 6.08 24.05
N SER A 343 -5.14 5.15 23.11
CA SER A 343 -4.18 4.05 23.15
C SER A 343 -2.96 4.37 22.27
N CYS A 344 -1.76 4.17 22.82
CA CYS A 344 -0.49 4.59 22.22
C CYS A 344 0.48 3.40 22.13
N ASP A 345 0.86 3.05 20.91
CA ASP A 345 2.01 2.19 20.62
C ASP A 345 3.17 3.08 20.18
N MET A 346 4.34 2.94 20.82
CA MET A 346 5.44 3.91 20.70
C MET A 346 6.65 3.32 20.00
N ALA A 347 7.11 3.98 18.94
CA ALA A 347 8.32 3.63 18.23
C ALA A 347 9.24 4.85 18.02
N PHE A 348 10.51 4.73 18.41
CA PHE A 348 11.46 5.85 18.41
C PHE A 348 12.70 5.62 17.54
N ALA A 349 12.91 4.40 17.04
CA ALA A 349 14.11 4.08 16.30
C ALA A 349 14.14 4.80 14.94
N GLU A 350 15.19 5.55 14.68
CA GLU A 350 15.49 6.07 13.34
C GLU A 350 16.21 4.99 12.53
N GLY A 351 15.59 4.39 11.53
CA GLY A 351 16.18 3.36 10.69
C GLY A 351 15.27 2.96 9.51
N LYS A 352 15.82 2.24 8.55
CA LYS A 352 15.16 1.87 7.28
C LYS A 352 13.94 0.92 7.40
N HIS A 353 13.67 0.39 8.58
CA HIS A 353 12.56 -0.51 8.90
C HIS A 353 11.86 -0.06 10.18
N ASN A 354 11.63 1.25 10.32
CA ASN A 354 11.09 1.81 11.55
C ASN A 354 9.62 1.45 11.72
N ASP A 355 9.31 0.96 12.91
CA ASP A 355 7.95 0.92 13.42
C ASP A 355 7.40 2.34 13.54
N ASN A 356 6.11 2.52 13.35
CA ASN A 356 5.45 3.80 13.51
C ASN A 356 4.88 3.92 14.93
N SER A 357 4.91 5.12 15.50
CA SER A 357 4.10 5.41 16.67
C SER A 357 2.66 5.59 16.24
N ILE A 358 1.76 4.85 16.89
CA ILE A 358 0.33 4.86 16.56
C ILE A 358 -0.47 5.36 17.75
N PHE A 359 -1.33 6.33 17.50
CA PHE A 359 -2.27 6.89 18.47
C PHE A 359 -3.70 6.57 18.03
N THR A 360 -4.43 5.80 18.85
CA THR A 360 -5.81 5.41 18.56
C THR A 360 -6.75 5.98 19.61
N CYS A 361 -7.74 6.75 19.17
CA CYS A 361 -8.84 7.17 20.04
C CYS A 361 -10.05 6.25 19.87
N MET A 362 -10.46 5.64 20.98
CA MET A 362 -11.61 4.76 21.08
C MET A 362 -12.65 5.35 22.01
N ARG A 363 -13.90 5.38 21.56
CA ARG A 363 -15.06 5.77 22.36
C ARG A 363 -15.73 4.49 22.89
N LEU A 364 -15.96 4.45 24.16
CA LEU A 364 -16.68 3.36 24.85
C LEU A 364 -18.07 3.85 25.21
N ILE A 365 -19.09 3.30 24.58
CA ILE A 365 -20.48 3.68 24.83
C ILE A 365 -21.14 2.52 25.60
N PRO A 366 -21.73 2.76 26.79
CA PRO A 366 -22.41 1.73 27.54
C PRO A 366 -23.50 1.07 26.70
N GLU A 367 -23.46 -0.25 26.59
CA GLU A 367 -24.44 -1.05 25.87
C GLU A 367 -24.76 -2.32 26.67
N SER A 368 -26.05 -2.63 26.82
CA SER A 368 -26.49 -3.85 27.45
C SER A 368 -26.68 -4.94 26.39
N ALA A 369 -25.90 -6.00 26.48
CA ALA A 369 -26.06 -7.16 25.60
C ALA A 369 -26.77 -8.30 26.32
N THR A 370 -27.73 -8.92 25.63
CA THR A 370 -28.46 -10.11 26.17
C THR A 370 -27.83 -11.36 25.57
N TYR A 371 -27.21 -12.17 26.40
CA TYR A 371 -26.66 -13.47 26.01
C TYR A 371 -27.61 -14.60 26.38
N THR A 372 -27.70 -15.60 25.50
CA THR A 372 -28.43 -16.84 25.78
C THR A 372 -27.41 -17.89 26.21
N VAL A 373 -27.45 -18.27 27.48
CA VAL A 373 -26.57 -19.32 28.02
C VAL A 373 -27.34 -20.63 28.03
N GLN A 374 -26.81 -21.66 27.37
CA GLN A 374 -27.30 -23.04 27.49
C GLN A 374 -26.54 -23.72 28.64
N SER A 375 -27.25 -24.04 29.71
CA SER A 375 -26.74 -24.86 30.81
C SER A 375 -27.48 -26.21 30.83
N GLU A 376 -26.93 -27.21 31.53
CA GLU A 376 -27.58 -28.55 31.68
C GLU A 376 -28.99 -28.50 32.28
N GLY A 377 -29.43 -27.36 32.84
CA GLY A 377 -30.76 -27.13 33.42
C GLY A 377 -31.73 -26.32 32.55
N GLY A 378 -31.35 -25.89 31.34
CA GLY A 378 -32.21 -25.09 30.46
C GLY A 378 -31.52 -23.87 29.87
N THR A 379 -32.26 -23.10 29.07
CA THR A 379 -31.78 -21.87 28.42
C THR A 379 -32.12 -20.68 29.33
N SER A 380 -31.10 -19.98 29.86
CA SER A 380 -31.24 -18.71 30.59
C SER A 380 -30.83 -17.55 29.73
N LYS A 381 -31.51 -16.41 29.86
CA LYS A 381 -31.11 -15.13 29.28
C LYS A 381 -30.38 -14.33 30.34
N GLU A 382 -29.09 -14.10 30.15
CA GLU A 382 -28.30 -13.22 30.99
C GLU A 382 -28.08 -11.88 30.30
N ILE A 383 -28.29 -10.78 31.04
CA ILE A 383 -28.02 -9.43 30.58
C ILE A 383 -26.62 -9.07 31.09
N SER A 384 -25.68 -8.92 30.21
CA SER A 384 -24.37 -8.40 30.52
C SER A 384 -24.32 -6.92 30.16
N GLN A 385 -23.81 -6.08 31.06
CA GLN A 385 -23.45 -4.71 30.76
C GLN A 385 -22.03 -4.68 30.18
N GLY A 386 -21.84 -3.99 29.06
CA GLY A 386 -20.56 -3.86 28.40
C GLY A 386 -20.44 -2.52 27.69
N TYR A 387 -19.36 -2.37 26.93
CA TYR A 387 -19.15 -1.20 26.10
C TYR A 387 -19.15 -1.56 24.62
N ARG A 388 -19.90 -0.81 23.81
CA ARG A 388 -19.63 -0.73 22.37
C ARG A 388 -18.38 0.12 22.17
N LYS A 389 -17.38 -0.47 21.56
CA LYS A 389 -16.07 0.12 21.30
C LYS A 389 -16.08 0.78 19.92
N ILE A 390 -15.92 2.10 19.82
CA ILE A 390 -15.96 2.82 18.55
C ILE A 390 -14.59 3.42 18.29
N VAL A 391 -13.84 2.84 17.37
CA VAL A 391 -12.57 3.40 16.88
C VAL A 391 -12.90 4.63 16.02
N SER A 392 -12.55 5.81 16.54
CA SER A 392 -12.99 7.08 15.95
C SER A 392 -11.86 7.94 15.40
N TYR A 393 -10.62 7.61 15.73
CA TYR A 393 -9.43 8.29 15.23
C TYR A 393 -8.22 7.39 15.35
N ILE A 394 -7.40 7.36 14.30
CA ILE A 394 -6.09 6.73 14.28
C ILE A 394 -5.12 7.72 13.63
N GLU A 395 -3.94 7.89 14.21
CA GLU A 395 -2.85 8.70 13.69
C GLU A 395 -1.56 7.90 13.75
N SER A 396 -0.80 7.94 12.66
CA SER A 396 0.52 7.30 12.53
C SER A 396 1.59 8.36 12.40
N ILE A 397 2.64 8.27 13.23
CA ILE A 397 3.82 9.14 13.17
C ILE A 397 5.05 8.27 12.93
N GLN A 398 5.78 8.57 11.86
CA GLN A 398 7.01 7.86 11.51
C GLN A 398 8.22 8.45 12.23
N GLY A 399 8.77 7.72 13.21
CA GLY A 399 9.97 8.12 13.95
C GLY A 399 9.83 9.46 14.69
N GLY A 400 10.95 10.06 15.05
CA GLY A 400 11.01 11.43 15.55
C GLY A 400 11.29 11.58 17.04
N ASP A 401 11.35 12.84 17.47
CA ASP A 401 11.66 13.22 18.84
C ASP A 401 10.55 12.75 19.80
N ILE A 402 10.97 12.03 20.81
CA ILE A 402 10.11 11.52 21.89
C ILE A 402 9.34 12.66 22.60
N THR A 403 9.95 13.84 22.73
CA THR A 403 9.31 15.01 23.36
C THR A 403 8.14 15.51 22.51
N ARG A 404 8.31 15.56 21.20
CA ARG A 404 7.22 15.92 20.27
C ARG A 404 6.07 14.93 20.34
N GLN A 405 6.38 13.63 20.39
CA GLN A 405 5.37 12.59 20.51
C GLN A 405 4.62 12.66 21.85
N ALA A 406 5.34 12.91 22.96
CA ALA A 406 4.72 13.10 24.28
C ALA A 406 3.80 14.34 24.30
N ILE A 407 4.21 15.46 23.67
CA ILE A 407 3.35 16.64 23.50
C ILE A 407 2.13 16.28 22.66
N ARG A 408 2.31 15.52 21.57
CA ARG A 408 1.18 15.10 20.72
C ARG A 408 0.16 14.25 21.48
N ILE A 409 0.60 13.36 22.33
CA ILE A 409 -0.30 12.58 23.22
C ILE A 409 -1.10 13.52 24.13
N LYS A 410 -0.48 14.54 24.72
CA LYS A 410 -1.18 15.56 25.55
C LYS A 410 -2.21 16.34 24.72
N GLN A 411 -1.84 16.75 23.51
CA GLN A 411 -2.73 17.42 22.58
C GLN A 411 -3.95 16.56 22.24
N LEU A 412 -3.73 15.32 21.81
CA LEU A 412 -4.81 14.40 21.43
C LEU A 412 -5.74 14.08 22.60
N TYR A 413 -5.18 13.87 23.79
CA TYR A 413 -5.96 13.62 25.01
C TYR A 413 -6.99 14.73 25.27
N GLU A 414 -6.57 15.99 25.17
CA GLU A 414 -7.46 17.13 25.39
C GLU A 414 -8.41 17.37 24.21
N ASP A 415 -7.88 17.36 22.97
CA ASP A 415 -8.66 17.67 21.77
C ASP A 415 -9.81 16.67 21.55
N LEU A 416 -9.54 15.39 21.84
CA LEU A 416 -10.50 14.31 21.69
C LEU A 416 -11.29 14.06 22.98
N SER A 417 -11.00 14.84 24.06
CA SER A 417 -11.63 14.72 25.37
C SER A 417 -11.55 13.32 25.96
N CYS A 418 -10.35 12.73 25.92
CA CYS A 418 -10.10 11.41 26.48
C CYS A 418 -10.14 11.42 28.01
N ASP A 419 -10.45 10.29 28.62
CA ASP A 419 -10.45 10.07 30.08
C ASP A 419 -9.19 9.34 30.51
N TYR A 420 -8.70 8.41 29.67
CA TYR A 420 -7.55 7.56 29.96
C TYR A 420 -6.59 7.50 28.78
N VAL A 421 -5.34 7.23 29.10
CA VAL A 421 -4.28 6.97 28.12
C VAL A 421 -3.69 5.59 28.40
N VAL A 422 -3.72 4.72 27.43
CA VAL A 422 -3.11 3.39 27.46
C VAL A 422 -1.77 3.46 26.75
N LEU A 423 -0.67 3.15 27.42
CA LEU A 423 0.69 3.31 26.91
C LEU A 423 1.43 1.98 26.92
N ASP A 424 1.95 1.54 25.76
CA ASP A 424 2.96 0.47 25.74
C ASP A 424 4.26 0.98 26.38
N THR A 425 4.68 0.32 27.47
CA THR A 425 5.87 0.71 28.23
C THR A 425 7.14 -0.04 27.81
N ARG A 426 7.08 -0.86 26.78
CA ARG A 426 8.26 -1.51 26.17
C ARG A 426 8.98 -0.56 25.20
N ASN A 427 10.15 -0.95 24.75
CA ASN A 427 10.90 -0.37 23.64
C ASN A 427 10.99 1.17 23.60
N GLY A 428 11.10 1.81 24.76
CA GLY A 428 11.17 3.27 24.84
C GLY A 428 9.90 3.95 25.37
N GLY A 429 8.77 3.24 25.48
CA GLY A 429 7.54 3.78 26.08
C GLY A 429 7.72 4.26 27.53
N LEU A 430 8.63 3.65 28.30
CA LEU A 430 9.01 4.16 29.63
C LEU A 430 9.65 5.56 29.57
N ALA A 431 10.42 5.86 28.52
CA ALA A 431 11.00 7.19 28.36
C ALA A 431 9.91 8.23 27.99
N CYS A 432 8.91 7.83 27.23
CA CYS A 432 7.73 8.66 26.97
C CYS A 432 6.93 8.90 28.27
N TYR A 433 6.71 7.84 29.09
CA TYR A 433 6.10 7.99 30.40
C TYR A 433 6.85 9.02 31.28
N ASP A 434 8.18 8.96 31.34
CA ASP A 434 9.01 9.89 32.11
C ASP A 434 8.84 11.36 31.68
N LEU A 435 8.47 11.63 30.42
CA LEU A 435 8.10 12.96 29.94
C LEU A 435 6.67 13.31 30.33
N LEU A 436 5.71 12.39 30.08
CA LEU A 436 4.29 12.62 30.41
C LEU A 436 4.04 12.83 31.91
N ALA A 437 4.92 12.28 32.77
CA ALA A 437 4.87 12.46 34.23
C ALA A 437 5.40 13.82 34.70
N LYS A 438 5.86 14.69 33.82
CA LYS A 438 6.32 16.05 34.10
C LYS A 438 5.36 17.07 33.53
N ILE A 439 5.49 18.31 34.00
CA ILE A 439 4.89 19.48 33.36
C ILE A 439 5.57 19.66 32.00
N MET A 440 4.78 19.80 30.94
CA MET A 440 5.28 19.97 29.59
C MET A 440 4.72 21.26 28.97
N TYR A 441 5.58 22.02 28.32
CA TYR A 441 5.17 23.23 27.59
C TYR A 441 5.15 22.97 26.09
N ASP A 442 4.08 23.34 25.47
CA ASP A 442 3.83 23.23 24.03
C ASP A 442 3.96 24.60 23.37
N GLU A 443 5.06 24.83 22.67
CA GLU A 443 5.34 26.10 21.98
C GLU A 443 4.34 26.38 20.86
N SER A 444 3.82 25.32 20.18
CA SER A 444 2.89 25.49 19.06
C SER A 444 1.52 26.04 19.50
N ARG A 445 1.13 25.75 20.73
CA ARG A 445 -0.17 26.12 21.32
C ARG A 445 -0.08 27.14 22.43
N ASP A 446 1.14 27.59 22.80
CA ASP A 446 1.43 28.45 23.95
C ASP A 446 0.72 27.94 25.21
N LYS A 447 0.96 26.65 25.53
CA LYS A 447 0.21 25.95 26.59
C LYS A 447 1.06 25.04 27.41
N GLU A 448 0.78 25.04 28.73
CA GLU A 448 1.37 24.12 29.70
C GLU A 448 0.41 22.95 29.96
N TYR A 449 0.90 21.72 29.90
CA TYR A 449 0.17 20.50 30.22
C TYR A 449 0.56 19.96 31.59
N GLN A 450 -0.46 19.58 32.36
CA GLN A 450 -0.29 18.99 33.68
C GLN A 450 0.38 17.61 33.62
N PRO A 451 1.15 17.23 34.65
CA PRO A 451 1.78 15.94 34.74
C PRO A 451 0.74 14.81 34.91
N TRP A 452 1.08 13.62 34.45
CA TRP A 452 0.26 12.42 34.61
C TRP A 452 0.98 11.35 35.43
N VAL A 453 0.22 10.45 36.05
CA VAL A 453 0.75 9.32 36.84
C VAL A 453 0.12 8.02 36.38
N CYS A 454 0.88 6.93 36.45
CA CYS A 454 0.43 5.58 36.12
C CYS A 454 -0.54 5.10 37.22
N MET A 455 -1.65 4.46 36.80
CA MET A 455 -2.72 4.00 37.71
C MET A 455 -2.53 2.54 38.17
N ASN A 456 -1.92 1.70 37.32
CA ASN A 456 -1.92 0.26 37.49
C ASN A 456 -0.58 -0.38 37.81
N ASP A 457 0.50 0.41 37.90
CA ASP A 457 1.84 -0.09 38.22
C ASP A 457 2.58 0.90 39.11
N ASP A 458 2.70 0.55 40.40
CA ASP A 458 3.41 1.37 41.41
C ASP A 458 4.89 1.56 41.08
N SER A 459 5.52 0.61 40.44
CA SER A 459 6.94 0.69 40.05
C SER A 459 7.15 1.77 38.97
N ILE A 460 6.21 1.90 38.06
CA ILE A 460 6.20 2.94 37.04
C ILE A 460 5.79 4.27 37.65
N ALA A 461 4.72 4.31 38.45
CA ALA A 461 4.25 5.52 39.14
C ALA A 461 5.32 6.17 40.02
N ASN A 462 6.14 5.36 40.69
CA ASN A 462 7.20 5.84 41.55
C ASN A 462 8.49 6.31 40.85
N ARG A 463 8.59 6.15 39.53
CA ARG A 463 9.76 6.62 38.75
C ARG A 463 9.92 8.14 38.83
N ILE A 464 8.81 8.85 38.70
CA ILE A 464 8.77 10.32 38.76
C ILE A 464 7.58 10.71 39.62
N LYS A 465 7.88 11.38 40.75
CA LYS A 465 6.87 11.88 41.70
C LYS A 465 6.65 13.36 41.45
N THR A 466 5.57 13.71 40.78
CA THR A 466 5.17 15.11 40.58
C THR A 466 3.90 15.40 41.35
N ILE A 467 3.92 16.46 42.17
CA ILE A 467 2.77 16.87 42.98
C ILE A 467 1.63 17.32 42.03
N GLY A 468 0.41 16.81 42.25
CA GLY A 468 -0.76 17.14 41.44
C GLY A 468 -0.84 16.40 40.10
N ALA A 469 -0.07 15.34 39.90
CA ALA A 469 -0.16 14.50 38.73
C ALA A 469 -1.53 13.79 38.61
N LEU A 470 -2.13 13.84 37.44
CA LEU A 470 -3.43 13.23 37.18
C LEU A 470 -3.28 11.71 36.94
N PRO A 471 -4.10 10.85 37.61
CA PRO A 471 -4.06 9.39 37.42
C PRO A 471 -4.86 8.98 36.17
N VAL A 472 -4.27 9.14 35.00
CA VAL A 472 -4.93 8.88 33.70
C VAL A 472 -4.16 7.89 32.83
N LEU A 473 -2.93 7.51 33.24
CA LEU A 473 -2.08 6.61 32.46
C LEU A 473 -2.26 5.15 32.90
N PHE A 474 -2.57 4.27 31.98
CA PHE A 474 -2.56 2.82 32.12
C PHE A 474 -1.37 2.24 31.36
N ALA A 475 -0.44 1.62 32.05
CA ALA A 475 0.76 1.05 31.46
C ALA A 475 0.53 -0.40 31.06
N ILE A 476 0.88 -0.73 29.81
CA ILE A 476 0.89 -2.13 29.31
C ILE A 476 2.34 -2.57 29.10
N ASN A 477 2.71 -3.67 29.76
CA ASN A 477 3.93 -4.41 29.49
C ASN A 477 3.56 -5.86 29.14
N ALA A 478 3.16 -6.06 27.88
CA ALA A 478 2.52 -7.29 27.49
C ALA A 478 3.49 -8.49 27.40
N SER A 479 3.34 -9.45 28.32
CA SER A 479 3.94 -10.78 28.23
C SER A 479 3.31 -11.59 27.07
N GLN A 480 3.92 -12.73 26.71
CA GLN A 480 3.32 -13.61 25.68
C GLN A 480 1.90 -14.08 26.06
N LYS A 481 1.64 -14.33 27.34
CA LYS A 481 0.32 -14.71 27.85
C LYS A 481 -0.66 -13.56 27.65
N LEU A 482 -0.32 -12.37 28.07
CA LEU A 482 -1.16 -11.18 27.93
C LEU A 482 -1.40 -10.85 26.45
N ASN A 483 -0.40 -10.94 25.57
CA ASN A 483 -0.60 -10.78 24.12
C ASN A 483 -1.58 -11.78 23.53
N SER A 484 -1.59 -13.03 24.03
CA SER A 484 -2.57 -14.03 23.60
C SER A 484 -3.99 -13.70 24.09
N GLU A 485 -4.13 -13.17 25.29
CA GLU A 485 -5.41 -12.70 25.85
C GLU A 485 -5.93 -11.52 25.04
N ILE A 486 -5.11 -10.50 24.81
CA ILE A 486 -5.41 -9.30 24.01
C ILE A 486 -5.87 -9.69 22.58
N ALA A 487 -5.17 -10.63 21.93
CA ALA A 487 -5.56 -11.10 20.61
C ALA A 487 -6.94 -11.74 20.60
N ASN A 488 -7.24 -12.56 21.62
CA ASN A 488 -8.57 -13.18 21.76
C ASN A 488 -9.67 -12.15 22.04
N GLU A 489 -9.42 -11.17 22.92
CA GLU A 489 -10.38 -10.09 23.22
C GLU A 489 -10.71 -9.27 21.97
N MET A 490 -9.69 -8.90 21.18
CA MET A 490 -9.91 -8.22 19.92
C MET A 490 -10.77 -9.07 18.95
N ARG A 491 -10.47 -10.37 18.85
CA ARG A 491 -11.25 -11.28 18.00
C ARG A 491 -12.69 -11.43 18.49
N ILE A 492 -12.91 -11.51 19.81
CA ILE A 492 -14.24 -11.58 20.41
C ILE A 492 -15.00 -10.28 20.10
N ALA A 493 -14.40 -9.11 20.29
CA ALA A 493 -15.04 -7.84 19.98
C ALA A 493 -15.47 -7.74 18.51
N LEU A 494 -14.65 -8.23 17.58
CA LEU A 494 -14.96 -8.30 16.16
C LEU A 494 -16.10 -9.27 15.85
N THR A 495 -16.05 -10.48 16.37
CA THR A 495 -17.04 -11.54 16.06
C THR A 495 -18.38 -11.32 16.74
N SER A 496 -18.41 -10.66 17.88
CA SER A 496 -19.62 -10.27 18.60
C SER A 496 -20.24 -8.96 18.09
N ASN A 497 -19.61 -8.30 17.10
CA ASN A 497 -20.01 -6.98 16.59
C ASN A 497 -20.08 -5.88 17.67
N MET A 498 -19.22 -5.95 18.68
CA MET A 498 -19.12 -4.98 19.79
C MET A 498 -18.03 -3.93 19.56
N ILE A 499 -17.44 -3.90 18.37
CA ILE A 499 -16.48 -2.87 17.95
C ILE A 499 -16.94 -2.27 16.62
N ASP A 500 -16.81 -0.96 16.47
CA ASP A 500 -17.13 -0.25 15.23
C ASP A 500 -15.87 0.48 14.71
N PHE A 501 -15.62 0.35 13.42
CA PHE A 501 -14.60 1.08 12.67
C PHE A 501 -15.24 2.11 11.75
N LEU A 502 -14.42 3.06 11.28
CA LEU A 502 -14.86 4.00 10.26
C LEU A 502 -15.23 3.27 8.96
N ILE A 503 -16.24 3.80 8.27
CA ILE A 503 -16.68 3.31 6.97
C ILE A 503 -15.52 3.37 5.95
N PRO A 504 -15.55 2.57 4.87
CA PRO A 504 -14.53 2.63 3.82
C PRO A 504 -14.35 4.04 3.27
N PHE A 505 -13.13 4.41 2.91
CA PHE A 505 -12.78 5.74 2.39
C PHE A 505 -13.66 6.17 1.20
N ASN A 506 -13.92 5.26 0.26
CA ASN A 506 -14.79 5.55 -0.90
C ASN A 506 -16.20 5.96 -0.46
N GLU A 507 -16.79 5.23 0.49
CA GLU A 507 -18.11 5.56 1.05
C GLU A 507 -18.06 6.87 1.84
N ALA A 508 -16.97 7.12 2.57
CA ALA A 508 -16.76 8.35 3.32
C ALA A 508 -16.67 9.57 2.40
N THR A 509 -15.97 9.46 1.28
CA THR A 509 -15.87 10.53 0.27
C THR A 509 -17.24 10.91 -0.25
N GLU A 510 -18.09 9.94 -0.59
CA GLU A 510 -19.43 10.21 -1.13
C GLU A 510 -20.43 10.71 -0.07
N SER A 511 -20.36 10.19 1.16
CA SER A 511 -21.40 10.37 2.16
C SER A 511 -21.09 11.40 3.24
N THR A 512 -19.81 11.59 3.59
CA THR A 512 -19.37 12.35 4.76
C THR A 512 -18.43 13.50 4.41
N LEU A 513 -17.31 13.24 3.72
CA LEU A 513 -16.27 14.22 3.43
C LEU A 513 -16.78 15.36 2.54
N THR A 514 -17.60 15.04 1.54
CA THR A 514 -18.25 16.06 0.68
C THR A 514 -19.20 17.01 1.43
N LYS A 515 -19.60 16.68 2.65
CA LYS A 515 -20.43 17.53 3.51
C LYS A 515 -19.63 18.46 4.42
N ILE A 516 -18.31 18.32 4.43
CA ILE A 516 -17.39 19.18 5.20
C ILE A 516 -17.00 20.35 4.32
N PRO A 517 -17.44 21.60 4.63
CA PRO A 517 -17.16 22.76 3.78
C PRO A 517 -15.65 23.03 3.65
N GLU A 518 -14.90 22.85 4.73
CA GLU A 518 -13.44 23.06 4.77
C GLU A 518 -12.70 22.05 3.89
N TYR A 519 -13.16 20.79 3.83
CA TYR A 519 -12.64 19.78 2.93
C TYR A 519 -12.89 20.14 1.46
N MET A 520 -14.14 20.54 1.15
CA MET A 520 -14.54 20.90 -0.22
C MET A 520 -13.90 22.20 -0.72
N SER A 521 -13.56 23.12 0.17
CA SER A 521 -12.91 24.39 -0.15
C SER A 521 -11.39 24.35 -0.01
N ALA A 522 -10.81 23.23 0.45
CA ALA A 522 -9.38 23.11 0.66
C ALA A 522 -8.62 23.18 -0.68
N ILE A 523 -7.69 24.13 -0.77
CA ILE A 523 -6.81 24.30 -1.92
C ILE A 523 -5.49 23.53 -1.72
N ASP A 524 -5.10 23.36 -0.46
CA ASP A 524 -3.90 22.65 -0.07
C ASP A 524 -4.18 21.16 0.23
N VAL A 525 -3.23 20.32 -0.12
CA VAL A 525 -3.31 18.86 0.06
C VAL A 525 -3.29 18.48 1.55
N ASP A 526 -2.61 19.24 2.39
CA ASP A 526 -2.46 18.92 3.81
C ASP A 526 -3.80 19.03 4.54
N THR A 527 -4.62 20.05 4.22
CA THR A 527 -5.97 20.18 4.76
C THR A 527 -6.88 19.04 4.29
N GLN A 528 -6.80 18.63 3.01
CA GLN A 528 -7.57 17.49 2.52
C GLN A 528 -7.17 16.21 3.25
N LEU A 529 -5.88 15.94 3.31
CA LEU A 529 -5.31 14.77 3.96
C LEU A 529 -5.69 14.68 5.45
N PHE A 530 -5.76 15.82 6.16
CA PHE A 530 -6.20 15.87 7.54
C PHE A 530 -7.60 15.26 7.75
N TYR A 531 -8.55 15.54 6.85
CA TYR A 531 -9.91 15.00 6.93
C TYR A 531 -10.00 13.55 6.45
N GLU A 532 -9.14 13.14 5.53
CA GLU A 532 -9.10 11.78 4.98
C GLU A 532 -8.37 10.79 5.90
N GLN A 533 -7.36 11.28 6.63
CA GLN A 533 -6.45 10.46 7.45
C GLN A 533 -7.14 9.43 8.33
N PRO A 534 -8.19 9.71 9.12
CA PRO A 534 -8.81 8.69 9.97
C PRO A 534 -9.37 7.48 9.20
N TYR A 535 -9.88 7.72 7.99
CA TYR A 535 -10.41 6.66 7.12
C TYR A 535 -9.29 5.84 6.48
N LEU A 536 -8.24 6.51 6.01
CA LEU A 536 -7.07 5.87 5.41
C LEU A 536 -6.33 5.01 6.45
N GLU A 537 -6.11 5.53 7.65
CA GLU A 537 -5.48 4.79 8.74
C GLU A 537 -6.34 3.59 9.20
N THR A 538 -7.67 3.72 9.16
CA THR A 538 -8.57 2.59 9.42
C THR A 538 -8.43 1.50 8.34
N GLN A 539 -8.28 1.88 7.08
CA GLN A 539 -8.04 0.91 5.99
C GLN A 539 -6.68 0.21 6.16
N GLU A 540 -5.65 0.96 6.52
CA GLU A 540 -4.32 0.40 6.80
C GLU A 540 -4.32 -0.53 8.02
N LEU A 541 -5.07 -0.23 9.07
CA LEU A 541 -5.30 -1.14 10.20
C LEU A 541 -5.90 -2.48 9.73
N ILE A 542 -6.93 -2.42 8.88
CA ILE A 542 -7.59 -3.63 8.37
C ILE A 542 -6.61 -4.46 7.53
N ASN A 543 -5.87 -3.81 6.63
CA ASN A 543 -4.84 -4.45 5.81
C ASN A 543 -3.81 -5.15 6.70
N GLU A 544 -3.27 -4.43 7.69
CA GLU A 544 -2.30 -4.93 8.64
C GLU A 544 -2.82 -6.15 9.41
N CYS A 545 -4.03 -6.07 9.99
CA CYS A 545 -4.62 -7.16 10.75
C CYS A 545 -4.87 -8.44 9.93
N VAL A 546 -5.32 -8.30 8.69
CA VAL A 546 -5.64 -9.44 7.81
C VAL A 546 -4.37 -10.16 7.34
N GLU A 547 -3.25 -9.46 7.28
CA GLU A 547 -1.94 -10.02 6.91
C GLU A 547 -1.21 -10.68 8.07
N LEU A 548 -1.66 -10.49 9.32
CA LEU A 548 -1.06 -11.15 10.49
C LEU A 548 -1.33 -12.65 10.46
N THR A 549 -0.29 -13.40 10.75
CA THR A 549 -0.38 -14.85 10.96
C THR A 549 -0.43 -15.19 12.43
N TYR A 550 -0.95 -16.36 12.75
CA TYR A 550 -0.93 -16.85 14.11
C TYR A 550 -0.41 -18.29 14.20
N GLU A 551 0.21 -18.56 15.32
CA GLU A 551 0.61 -19.89 15.73
C GLU A 551 0.02 -20.19 17.11
N ARG A 552 -0.56 -21.37 17.28
CA ARG A 552 -0.99 -21.85 18.57
C ARG A 552 0.08 -22.78 19.14
N LYS A 553 0.74 -22.36 20.23
CA LYS A 553 1.77 -23.18 20.89
C LYS A 553 1.14 -24.43 21.50
N GLU A 554 1.54 -25.61 21.03
CA GLU A 554 0.98 -26.90 21.48
C GLU A 554 1.05 -27.13 22.99
N GLN A 555 2.16 -26.71 23.63
CA GLN A 555 2.38 -26.93 25.07
C GLN A 555 1.60 -26.01 25.98
N THR A 556 1.34 -24.78 25.59
CA THR A 556 0.72 -23.74 26.43
C THR A 556 -0.67 -23.32 25.94
N GLY A 557 -1.05 -23.68 24.72
CA GLY A 557 -2.29 -23.23 24.08
C GLY A 557 -2.31 -21.73 23.71
N LEU A 558 -1.21 -21.01 23.98
CA LEU A 558 -1.13 -19.57 23.71
C LEU A 558 -1.10 -19.27 22.22
N ILE A 559 -1.80 -18.22 21.84
CA ILE A 559 -1.81 -17.67 20.50
C ILE A 559 -0.67 -16.66 20.39
N VAL A 560 0.18 -16.84 19.39
CA VAL A 560 1.24 -15.90 19.04
C VAL A 560 0.90 -15.29 17.70
N ILE A 561 0.67 -13.98 17.68
CA ILE A 561 0.45 -13.21 16.46
C ILE A 561 1.80 -12.73 15.94
N SER A 562 2.07 -12.99 14.67
CA SER A 562 3.35 -12.68 14.02
C SER A 562 3.15 -11.95 12.70
N GLU A 563 4.10 -11.10 12.40
CA GLU A 563 4.20 -10.39 11.12
C GLU A 563 4.78 -11.31 10.04
N GLN A 564 4.38 -11.11 8.78
CA GLN A 564 5.00 -11.78 7.64
C GLN A 564 5.90 -10.81 6.88
N GLY A 565 7.18 -11.15 6.74
CA GLY A 565 8.13 -10.37 5.94
C GLY A 565 8.39 -8.97 6.50
N THR A 566 8.04 -7.94 5.74
CA THR A 566 8.19 -6.52 6.11
C THR A 566 6.90 -5.90 6.66
N ASN A 567 5.86 -6.70 6.85
CA ASN A 567 4.58 -6.21 7.35
C ASN A 567 4.70 -5.74 8.80
N ARG A 568 3.84 -4.82 9.23
CA ARG A 568 3.83 -4.20 10.55
C ARG A 568 2.60 -4.65 11.33
N LYS A 569 2.63 -4.44 12.64
CA LYS A 569 1.48 -4.66 13.54
C LYS A 569 1.23 -3.52 14.50
N ASP A 570 1.76 -2.33 14.22
CA ASP A 570 1.74 -1.20 15.13
C ASP A 570 0.30 -0.70 15.36
N ARG A 571 -0.52 -0.59 14.28
CA ARG A 571 -1.94 -0.21 14.38
C ARG A 571 -2.75 -1.27 15.11
N TYR A 572 -2.51 -2.55 14.79
CA TYR A 572 -3.12 -3.67 15.51
C TYR A 572 -2.79 -3.59 17.01
N THR A 573 -1.52 -3.37 17.37
CA THR A 573 -1.08 -3.26 18.77
C THR A 573 -1.81 -2.13 19.48
N SER A 574 -1.81 -0.92 18.91
CA SER A 574 -2.48 0.24 19.48
C SER A 574 -3.98 0.00 19.70
N VAL A 575 -4.71 -0.50 18.69
CA VAL A 575 -6.15 -0.76 18.82
C VAL A 575 -6.44 -1.88 19.80
N SER A 576 -5.69 -2.98 19.76
CA SER A 576 -5.90 -4.14 20.61
C SER A 576 -5.64 -3.83 22.10
N TYR A 577 -4.68 -2.96 22.41
CA TYR A 577 -4.44 -2.47 23.77
C TYR A 577 -5.61 -1.61 24.27
N GLY A 578 -6.20 -0.78 23.41
CA GLY A 578 -7.42 -0.05 23.74
C GLY A 578 -8.60 -0.99 24.00
N VAL A 579 -8.76 -2.07 23.23
CA VAL A 579 -9.79 -3.10 23.45
C VAL A 579 -9.57 -3.82 24.77
N HIS A 580 -8.33 -4.18 25.09
CA HIS A 580 -8.00 -4.83 26.37
C HIS A 580 -8.35 -3.95 27.56
N PHE A 581 -7.97 -2.68 27.53
CA PHE A 581 -8.32 -1.76 28.61
C PHE A 581 -9.84 -1.56 28.75
N ALA A 582 -10.56 -1.55 27.61
CA ALA A 582 -12.03 -1.54 27.63
C ALA A 582 -12.60 -2.78 28.30
N SER A 583 -12.01 -3.97 28.06
CA SER A 583 -12.43 -5.23 28.70
C SER A 583 -12.19 -5.20 30.21
N LEU A 584 -11.11 -4.55 30.69
CA LEU A 584 -10.88 -4.36 32.12
C LEU A 584 -11.94 -3.45 32.75
N LEU A 585 -12.28 -2.34 32.09
CA LEU A 585 -13.37 -1.46 32.57
C LEU A 585 -14.73 -2.17 32.59
N GLU A 586 -14.98 -3.10 31.65
CA GLU A 586 -16.19 -3.93 31.65
C GLU A 586 -16.25 -4.86 32.87
N GLN A 587 -15.10 -5.43 33.28
CA GLN A 587 -15.02 -6.27 34.48
C GLN A 587 -15.33 -5.47 35.76
N ASP A 588 -14.85 -4.22 35.84
CA ASP A 588 -15.15 -3.33 36.96
C ASP A 588 -16.64 -3.01 37.05
N LEU A 589 -17.33 -2.75 35.92
CA LEU A 589 -18.77 -2.54 35.90
C LEU A 589 -19.57 -3.76 36.39
N LEU A 590 -19.08 -4.97 36.12
CA LEU A 590 -19.72 -6.21 36.57
C LEU A 590 -19.49 -6.44 38.07
N SER A 591 -18.36 -6.00 38.62
CA SER A 591 -18.04 -6.11 40.05
C SER A 591 -18.84 -5.14 40.92
N ASP A 592 -19.08 -3.91 40.44
CA ASP A 592 -19.87 -2.90 41.17
C ASP A 592 -21.35 -3.29 41.33
N ASN A 593 -21.86 -4.22 40.51
CA ASN A 593 -23.21 -4.74 40.64
C ASN A 593 -23.34 -5.92 41.63
N SER A 594 -22.25 -6.41 42.20
CA SER A 594 -22.25 -7.39 43.30
C SER A 594 -22.04 -6.68 44.61
N ASP A 595 -22.98 -6.78 45.56
CA ASP A 595 -22.98 -6.20 46.92
C ASP A 595 -21.80 -6.67 47.80
N TYR A 596 -20.59 -6.61 47.31
CA TYR A 596 -19.35 -6.87 48.05
C TYR A 596 -18.44 -5.64 48.02
N ASP A 597 -18.02 -5.22 49.20
CA ASP A 597 -17.01 -4.19 49.40
C ASP A 597 -15.79 -4.45 48.54
N TYR A 598 -15.63 -3.64 47.48
CA TYR A 598 -14.55 -3.77 46.50
C TYR A 598 -13.27 -3.16 47.03
N VAL A 599 -12.29 -3.99 47.27
CA VAL A 599 -10.89 -3.56 47.36
C VAL A 599 -10.28 -3.73 45.97
N PRO A 600 -9.81 -2.64 45.33
CA PRO A 600 -9.21 -2.76 44.00
C PRO A 600 -8.00 -3.70 44.06
N LEU A 601 -8.07 -4.82 43.34
CA LEU A 601 -6.93 -5.72 43.15
C LEU A 601 -5.96 -5.11 42.12
N TYR A 602 -5.24 -4.12 42.57
CA TYR A 602 -4.03 -3.68 41.86
C TYR A 602 -2.85 -4.52 42.39
N ASN A 603 -2.50 -5.55 41.67
CA ASN A 603 -1.24 -6.28 41.81
C ASN A 603 -0.54 -6.38 40.45
#